data_516daae65071d064e6be185dc9276160
#
_entry.id   516daae65071d064e6be185dc9276160
#
_cell.length_a   1.000
_cell.length_b   1.000
_cell.length_c   1.000
_cell.angle_alpha   90.00
_cell.angle_beta   90.00
_cell.angle_gamma   90.00
#
_symmetry.space_group_name_H-M   'P 1'
#
loop_
_entity.id
_entity.type
_entity.pdbx_description
1 polymer ?
#
loop_
_entity_poly.entity_id
_entity_poly.type
_entity_poly.pdbx_seq_one_letter_code
_entity_poly.pdbx_strand_id
1 'polypeptide(L)'
;EGTLNTVMEMHRDGLSVAPHISCIGTSRDSVRALLAGYRSHGIHRLVALRGDLPSGAAGGAGDFRYANELVEFIRSETGDWFEIEVAAYPEYHPQSRSPADDLQSFVRKVNAGADSAITQYFYNFDAYARFVDDVSAMGCTVPIVAGVMPIINYTQLARFSDACGAEIPRWIRQRLESFGDDRASIREFGLDDVTHLCEQLLAVGAPGLHFYTLNQAEASIELCRRLG
;
A
#
# COMPACT_ATOMS: atom_id res chain seq x y z
N GLU A 1 -10.70 1.85 -18.11
CA GLU A 1 -11.99 1.12 -18.20
C GLU A 1 -11.97 -0.19 -17.39
N GLY A 2 -10.89 -1.01 -17.43
CA GLY A 2 -10.85 -2.29 -16.72
C GLY A 2 -11.04 -2.16 -15.21
N THR A 3 -10.30 -1.30 -14.55
CA THR A 3 -10.35 -1.10 -13.09
C THR A 3 -11.75 -0.67 -12.62
N LEU A 4 -12.38 0.27 -13.33
CA LEU A 4 -13.72 0.75 -12.99
C LEU A 4 -14.75 -0.37 -13.05
N ASN A 5 -14.71 -1.20 -14.11
CA ASN A 5 -15.65 -2.31 -14.28
C ASN A 5 -15.50 -3.35 -13.16
N THR A 6 -14.26 -3.73 -12.84
CA THR A 6 -13.97 -4.67 -11.74
C THR A 6 -14.47 -4.13 -10.39
N VAL A 7 -14.20 -2.87 -10.08
CA VAL A 7 -14.67 -2.21 -8.85
C VAL A 7 -16.20 -2.25 -8.77
N MET A 8 -16.88 -1.93 -9.87
CA MET A 8 -18.35 -1.94 -9.91
C MET A 8 -18.94 -3.34 -9.80
N GLU A 9 -18.28 -4.35 -10.36
CA GLU A 9 -18.68 -5.75 -10.21
C GLU A 9 -18.58 -6.19 -8.75
N MET A 10 -17.43 -6.02 -8.13
CA MET A 10 -17.20 -6.36 -6.72
C MET A 10 -18.16 -5.63 -5.77
N HIS A 11 -18.42 -4.34 -6.05
CA HIS A 11 -19.36 -3.56 -5.25
C HIS A 11 -20.80 -4.07 -5.37
N ARG A 12 -21.24 -4.46 -6.58
CA ARG A 12 -22.55 -5.09 -6.80
C ARG A 12 -22.69 -6.42 -6.08
N ASP A 13 -21.60 -7.17 -5.94
CA ASP A 13 -21.55 -8.42 -5.18
C ASP A 13 -21.55 -8.21 -3.66
N GLY A 14 -21.67 -6.95 -3.20
CA GLY A 14 -21.76 -6.59 -1.78
C GLY A 14 -20.41 -6.47 -1.08
N LEU A 15 -19.31 -6.47 -1.82
CA LEU A 15 -17.97 -6.29 -1.24
C LEU A 15 -17.69 -4.82 -0.96
N SER A 16 -17.03 -4.55 0.16
CA SER A 16 -16.47 -3.22 0.46
C SER A 16 -15.24 -2.98 -0.42
N VAL A 17 -15.35 -2.03 -1.33
CA VAL A 17 -14.28 -1.72 -2.29
C VAL A 17 -13.60 -0.40 -1.99
N ALA A 18 -12.29 -0.33 -2.21
CA ALA A 18 -11.49 0.89 -2.13
C ALA A 18 -10.67 1.03 -3.42
N PRO A 19 -11.22 1.63 -4.48
CA PRO A 19 -10.51 1.79 -5.75
C PRO A 19 -9.28 2.68 -5.60
N HIS A 20 -8.20 2.28 -6.32
CA HIS A 20 -6.97 3.05 -6.37
C HIS A 20 -7.07 4.12 -7.45
N ILE A 21 -6.74 5.36 -7.10
CA ILE A 21 -6.61 6.49 -8.03
C ILE A 21 -5.15 6.93 -8.07
N SER A 22 -4.53 6.83 -9.24
CA SER A 22 -3.19 7.33 -9.48
C SER A 22 -3.24 8.72 -10.09
N CYS A 23 -2.45 9.67 -9.56
CA CYS A 23 -2.48 11.06 -10.01
C CYS A 23 -1.57 11.34 -11.21
N ILE A 24 -0.49 10.57 -11.40
CA ILE A 24 0.44 10.80 -12.51
C ILE A 24 -0.25 10.60 -13.87
N GLY A 25 -0.08 11.58 -14.74
CA GLY A 25 -0.64 11.55 -16.10
C GLY A 25 -2.16 11.78 -16.17
N THR A 26 -2.81 12.11 -15.05
CA THR A 26 -4.25 12.37 -14.97
C THR A 26 -4.55 13.86 -14.93
N SER A 27 -5.65 14.26 -15.58
CA SER A 27 -6.19 15.62 -15.48
C SER A 27 -7.19 15.73 -14.32
N ARG A 28 -7.38 16.96 -13.82
CA ARG A 28 -8.41 17.26 -12.80
C ARG A 28 -9.81 16.86 -13.28
N ASP A 29 -10.11 17.08 -14.55
CA ASP A 29 -11.42 16.73 -15.12
C ASP A 29 -11.64 15.21 -15.16
N SER A 30 -10.59 14.42 -15.48
CA SER A 30 -10.67 12.97 -15.45
C SER A 30 -10.90 12.45 -14.02
N VAL A 31 -10.19 13.01 -13.04
CA VAL A 31 -10.37 12.64 -11.63
C VAL A 31 -11.78 13.03 -11.16
N ARG A 32 -12.27 14.23 -11.50
CA ARG A 32 -13.64 14.68 -11.15
C ARG A 32 -14.70 13.74 -11.70
N ALA A 33 -14.58 13.34 -12.96
CA ALA A 33 -15.51 12.40 -13.59
C ALA A 33 -15.50 11.03 -12.88
N LEU A 34 -14.31 10.54 -12.50
CA LEU A 34 -14.15 9.29 -11.78
C LEU A 34 -14.78 9.34 -10.37
N LEU A 35 -14.54 10.43 -9.62
CA LEU A 35 -15.12 10.64 -8.29
C LEU A 35 -16.64 10.72 -8.36
N ALA A 36 -17.21 11.43 -9.35
CA ALA A 36 -18.64 11.49 -9.58
C ALA A 36 -19.22 10.10 -9.87
N GLY A 37 -18.52 9.29 -10.66
CA GLY A 37 -18.88 7.91 -10.94
C GLY A 37 -18.91 7.04 -9.69
N TYR A 38 -17.85 7.07 -8.86
CA TYR A 38 -17.82 6.32 -7.60
C TYR A 38 -18.89 6.77 -6.62
N ARG A 39 -19.09 8.09 -6.49
CA ARG A 39 -20.11 8.66 -5.62
C ARG A 39 -21.52 8.25 -6.03
N SER A 40 -21.84 8.22 -7.32
CA SER A 40 -23.15 7.81 -7.82
C SER A 40 -23.49 6.34 -7.57
N HIS A 41 -22.48 5.51 -7.31
CA HIS A 41 -22.63 4.10 -6.97
C HIS A 41 -22.48 3.82 -5.45
N GLY A 42 -22.38 4.85 -4.61
CA GLY A 42 -22.28 4.68 -3.16
C GLY A 42 -20.92 4.16 -2.67
N ILE A 43 -19.86 4.31 -3.46
CA ILE A 43 -18.50 3.99 -3.03
C ILE A 43 -18.00 5.16 -2.17
N HIS A 44 -17.52 4.83 -0.96
CA HIS A 44 -17.08 5.80 0.04
C HIS A 44 -15.59 5.74 0.37
N ARG A 45 -14.84 4.74 -0.14
CA ARG A 45 -13.42 4.55 0.17
C ARG A 45 -12.59 4.66 -1.10
N LEU A 46 -11.42 5.28 -0.99
CA LEU A 46 -10.45 5.46 -2.07
C LEU A 46 -9.02 5.26 -1.56
N VAL A 47 -8.15 4.74 -2.41
CA VAL A 47 -6.71 4.78 -2.17
C VAL A 47 -6.10 5.80 -3.14
N ALA A 48 -5.61 6.93 -2.61
CA ALA A 48 -5.00 8.00 -3.39
C ALA A 48 -3.48 7.79 -3.49
N LEU A 49 -3.00 7.56 -4.72
CA LEU A 49 -1.61 7.25 -5.01
C LEU A 49 -1.00 8.29 -5.96
N ARG A 50 0.32 8.43 -5.92
CA ARG A 50 1.03 9.16 -6.96
C ARG A 50 1.00 8.37 -8.28
N GLY A 51 1.26 7.09 -8.21
CA GLY A 51 1.57 6.22 -9.34
C GLY A 51 3.03 6.27 -9.74
N ASP A 52 3.43 5.32 -10.58
CA ASP A 52 4.79 5.21 -11.08
C ASP A 52 4.94 5.93 -12.42
N LEU A 53 6.06 6.63 -12.59
CA LEU A 53 6.40 7.20 -13.89
C LEU A 53 6.78 6.07 -14.84
N PRO A 54 6.21 6.02 -16.05
CA PRO A 54 6.69 5.10 -17.08
C PRO A 54 8.19 5.27 -17.30
N SER A 55 8.91 4.16 -17.44
CA SER A 55 10.36 4.17 -17.70
C SER A 55 10.67 5.07 -18.90
N GLY A 56 11.49 6.11 -18.69
CA GLY A 56 11.88 7.07 -19.74
C GLY A 56 10.98 8.29 -19.90
N ALA A 57 9.91 8.44 -19.13
CA ALA A 57 9.08 9.64 -19.14
C ALA A 57 9.70 10.73 -18.23
N ALA A 58 10.18 11.79 -18.82
CA ALA A 58 10.55 13.01 -18.11
C ALA A 58 9.26 13.78 -17.76
N GLY A 59 8.78 13.64 -16.52
CA GLY A 59 7.67 14.41 -15.97
C GLY A 59 6.33 14.14 -16.68
N GLY A 60 5.39 13.48 -15.99
CA GLY A 60 4.08 13.16 -16.57
C GLY A 60 3.31 14.42 -17.00
N ALA A 61 2.72 14.37 -18.18
CA ALA A 61 1.71 15.34 -18.60
C ALA A 61 0.44 15.07 -17.78
N GLY A 62 0.20 15.83 -16.74
CA GLY A 62 -0.96 15.74 -15.86
C GLY A 62 -1.01 16.94 -14.93
N ASP A 63 -2.14 17.11 -14.24
CA ASP A 63 -2.36 18.27 -13.37
C ASP A 63 -1.84 18.06 -11.93
N PHE A 64 -1.32 16.86 -11.62
CA PHE A 64 -0.84 16.50 -10.31
C PHE A 64 0.59 15.94 -10.39
N ARG A 65 1.41 16.29 -9.40
CA ARG A 65 2.78 15.79 -9.25
C ARG A 65 2.92 14.79 -8.09
N TYR A 66 2.13 15.00 -7.03
CA TYR A 66 2.22 14.27 -5.77
C TYR A 66 0.85 13.84 -5.26
N ALA A 67 0.82 12.76 -4.49
CA ALA A 67 -0.42 12.22 -3.93
C ALA A 67 -1.14 13.21 -2.98
N ASN A 68 -0.41 14.06 -2.26
CA ASN A 68 -1.05 15.08 -1.43
C ASN A 68 -1.89 16.07 -2.25
N GLU A 69 -1.45 16.45 -3.45
CA GLU A 69 -2.23 17.33 -4.35
C GLU A 69 -3.52 16.64 -4.82
N LEU A 70 -3.48 15.33 -5.05
CA LEU A 70 -4.67 14.53 -5.34
C LEU A 70 -5.61 14.49 -4.14
N VAL A 71 -5.10 14.27 -2.93
CA VAL A 71 -5.92 14.27 -1.69
C VAL A 71 -6.60 15.63 -1.49
N GLU A 72 -5.85 16.73 -1.59
CA GLU A 72 -6.38 18.09 -1.50
C GLU A 72 -7.50 18.33 -2.54
N PHE A 73 -7.28 17.88 -3.77
CA PHE A 73 -8.27 18.00 -4.83
C PHE A 73 -9.52 17.17 -4.53
N ILE A 74 -9.40 15.92 -4.11
CA ILE A 74 -10.54 15.08 -3.74
C ILE A 74 -11.35 15.77 -2.63
N ARG A 75 -10.68 16.27 -1.58
CA ARG A 75 -11.34 17.01 -0.49
C ARG A 75 -12.07 18.26 -0.99
N SER A 76 -11.44 19.04 -1.88
CA SER A 76 -12.07 20.25 -2.43
C SER A 76 -13.30 19.97 -3.28
N GLU A 77 -13.35 18.85 -4.00
CA GLU A 77 -14.47 18.47 -4.88
C GLU A 77 -15.59 17.74 -4.15
N THR A 78 -15.28 17.00 -3.08
CA THR A 78 -16.22 16.05 -2.48
C THR A 78 -16.43 16.22 -0.97
N GLY A 79 -15.68 17.12 -0.33
CA GLY A 79 -15.70 17.26 1.13
C GLY A 79 -15.31 15.94 1.80
N ASP A 80 -16.09 15.53 2.78
CA ASP A 80 -15.85 14.32 3.60
C ASP A 80 -16.60 13.08 3.06
N TRP A 81 -17.01 13.09 1.79
CA TRP A 81 -17.72 11.95 1.22
C TRP A 81 -16.88 10.67 1.19
N PHE A 82 -15.60 10.79 0.85
CA PHE A 82 -14.70 9.65 0.76
C PHE A 82 -13.80 9.53 1.99
N GLU A 83 -13.63 8.30 2.47
CA GLU A 83 -12.50 7.91 3.29
C GLU A 83 -11.29 7.73 2.36
N ILE A 84 -10.23 8.50 2.57
CA ILE A 84 -9.06 8.53 1.70
C ILE A 84 -7.89 7.84 2.38
N GLU A 85 -7.45 6.73 1.81
CA GLU A 85 -6.24 6.03 2.22
C GLU A 85 -5.05 6.47 1.34
N VAL A 86 -3.87 6.57 1.92
CA VAL A 86 -2.63 6.92 1.21
C VAL A 86 -1.52 5.89 1.47
N ALA A 87 -0.57 5.80 0.54
CA ALA A 87 0.58 4.92 0.75
C ALA A 87 1.55 5.47 1.80
N ALA A 88 2.12 4.58 2.60
CA ALA A 88 3.20 4.83 3.54
C ALA A 88 4.39 3.89 3.25
N TYR A 89 5.60 4.29 3.64
CA TYR A 89 6.82 3.53 3.33
C TYR A 89 7.68 3.39 4.59
N PRO A 90 7.56 2.28 5.34
CA PRO A 90 8.37 2.07 6.54
C PRO A 90 9.87 2.04 6.28
N GLU A 91 10.29 1.62 5.09
CA GLU A 91 11.68 1.48 4.65
C GLU A 91 12.10 2.52 3.60
N TYR A 92 11.35 3.62 3.49
CA TYR A 92 11.49 4.75 2.57
C TYR A 92 11.12 4.46 1.11
N HIS A 93 10.53 5.46 0.50
CA HIS A 93 10.22 5.41 -0.93
C HIS A 93 11.51 5.51 -1.76
N PRO A 94 11.73 4.64 -2.77
CA PRO A 94 12.97 4.62 -3.57
C PRO A 94 13.35 5.94 -4.22
N GLN A 95 12.38 6.80 -4.49
CA GLN A 95 12.58 8.12 -5.09
C GLN A 95 12.66 9.26 -4.07
N SER A 96 12.58 8.98 -2.77
CA SER A 96 12.79 9.99 -1.73
C SER A 96 14.26 10.36 -1.65
N ARG A 97 14.53 11.64 -1.39
CA ARG A 97 15.91 12.14 -1.27
C ARG A 97 16.59 11.68 0.02
N SER A 98 15.79 11.50 1.05
CA SER A 98 16.23 11.05 2.36
C SER A 98 15.06 10.46 3.15
N PRO A 99 15.33 9.68 4.22
CA PRO A 99 14.31 9.23 5.15
C PRO A 99 13.43 10.35 5.71
N ALA A 100 14.05 11.45 6.09
CA ALA A 100 13.34 12.61 6.64
C ALA A 100 12.39 13.26 5.61
N ASP A 101 12.80 13.34 4.33
CA ASP A 101 11.95 13.85 3.26
C ASP A 101 10.75 12.93 3.00
N ASP A 102 10.93 11.62 3.17
CA ASP A 102 9.84 10.65 3.01
C ASP A 102 8.80 10.79 4.13
N LEU A 103 9.24 10.85 5.39
CA LEU A 103 8.37 11.11 6.53
C LEU A 103 7.60 12.43 6.35
N GLN A 104 8.26 13.51 5.94
CA GLN A 104 7.58 14.78 5.66
C GLN A 104 6.59 14.67 4.51
N SER A 105 6.88 13.84 3.50
CA SER A 105 5.96 13.59 2.38
C SER A 105 4.73 12.84 2.86
N PHE A 106 4.87 11.91 3.79
CA PHE A 106 3.75 11.24 4.44
C PHE A 106 2.90 12.23 5.25
N VAL A 107 3.53 13.04 6.11
CA VAL A 107 2.84 14.08 6.90
C VAL A 107 2.06 15.04 6.00
N ARG A 108 2.63 15.45 4.85
CA ARG A 108 1.90 16.30 3.88
C ARG A 108 0.62 15.62 3.35
N LYS A 109 0.63 14.32 3.11
CA LYS A 109 -0.57 13.58 2.67
C LYS A 109 -1.64 13.54 3.76
N VAL A 110 -1.24 13.32 5.02
CA VAL A 110 -2.15 13.37 6.17
C VAL A 110 -2.74 14.76 6.33
N ASN A 111 -1.92 15.80 6.31
CA ASN A 111 -2.36 17.20 6.43
C ASN A 111 -3.24 17.65 5.25
N ALA A 112 -3.10 17.04 4.08
CA ALA A 112 -3.97 17.27 2.93
C ALA A 112 -5.38 16.69 3.12
N GLY A 113 -5.58 15.85 4.15
CA GLY A 113 -6.88 15.28 4.51
C GLY A 113 -7.00 13.77 4.31
N ALA A 114 -5.90 13.01 4.32
CA ALA A 114 -5.99 11.56 4.33
C ALA A 114 -6.52 11.07 5.69
N ASP A 115 -7.38 10.04 5.68
CA ASP A 115 -8.01 9.47 6.88
C ASP A 115 -7.23 8.29 7.43
N SER A 116 -6.49 7.58 6.58
CA SER A 116 -5.71 6.40 6.94
C SER A 116 -4.56 6.18 5.96
N ALA A 117 -3.70 5.24 6.27
CA ALA A 117 -2.62 4.84 5.38
C ALA A 117 -2.48 3.31 5.30
N ILE A 118 -2.00 2.85 4.15
CA ILE A 118 -1.56 1.48 3.94
C ILE A 118 -0.06 1.52 3.66
N THR A 119 0.73 0.71 4.38
CA THR A 119 2.17 0.67 4.12
C THR A 119 2.50 -0.15 2.88
N GLN A 120 3.62 0.15 2.22
CA GLN A 120 4.29 -0.83 1.39
C GLN A 120 4.59 -2.07 2.24
N TYR A 121 4.60 -3.27 1.64
CA TYR A 121 4.98 -4.47 2.38
C TYR A 121 6.43 -4.39 2.87
N PHE A 122 6.71 -5.04 3.96
CA PHE A 122 8.02 -5.12 4.61
C PHE A 122 8.14 -6.46 5.34
N TYR A 123 9.36 -6.86 5.68
CA TYR A 123 9.65 -8.07 6.45
C TYR A 123 10.38 -7.77 7.77
N ASN A 124 10.71 -6.52 8.00
CA ASN A 124 11.33 -6.07 9.24
C ASN A 124 10.31 -5.33 10.11
N PHE A 125 9.86 -5.99 11.18
CA PHE A 125 8.93 -5.41 12.15
C PHE A 125 9.39 -4.07 12.70
N ASP A 126 10.69 -3.92 13.02
CA ASP A 126 11.23 -2.69 13.59
C ASP A 126 11.09 -1.49 12.65
N ALA A 127 11.07 -1.72 11.33
CA ALA A 127 10.86 -0.65 10.36
C ALA A 127 9.45 -0.05 10.50
N TYR A 128 8.42 -0.91 10.66
CA TYR A 128 7.06 -0.46 10.88
C TYR A 128 6.90 0.26 12.24
N ALA A 129 7.39 -0.34 13.32
CA ALA A 129 7.28 0.23 14.66
C ALA A 129 7.94 1.63 14.71
N ARG A 130 9.15 1.76 14.18
CA ARG A 130 9.86 3.04 14.09
C ARG A 130 9.11 4.06 13.24
N PHE A 131 8.58 3.64 12.09
CA PHE A 131 7.81 4.53 11.22
C PHE A 131 6.59 5.11 11.95
N VAL A 132 5.83 4.27 12.66
CA VAL A 132 4.67 4.69 13.44
C VAL A 132 5.06 5.67 14.54
N ASP A 133 6.14 5.39 15.26
CA ASP A 133 6.67 6.27 16.31
C ASP A 133 7.10 7.64 15.73
N ASP A 134 7.87 7.63 14.64
CA ASP A 134 8.37 8.85 14.00
C ASP A 134 7.23 9.75 13.51
N VAL A 135 6.23 9.19 12.82
CA VAL A 135 5.10 9.99 12.32
C VAL A 135 4.16 10.45 13.45
N SER A 136 4.02 9.65 14.51
CA SER A 136 3.29 10.05 15.72
C SER A 136 3.98 11.23 16.42
N ALA A 137 5.30 11.21 16.52
CA ALA A 137 6.07 12.32 17.04
C ALA A 137 5.93 13.61 16.19
N MET A 138 5.62 13.47 14.90
CA MET A 138 5.32 14.57 13.98
C MET A 138 3.83 15.00 14.03
N GLY A 139 3.03 14.44 14.93
CA GLY A 139 1.63 14.79 15.13
C GLY A 139 0.64 14.06 14.23
N CYS A 140 1.05 13.02 13.51
CA CYS A 140 0.15 12.21 12.73
C CYS A 140 -0.54 11.16 13.62
N THR A 141 -1.88 11.15 13.60
CA THR A 141 -2.71 10.24 14.42
C THR A 141 -3.60 9.32 13.59
N VAL A 142 -3.45 9.35 12.26
CA VAL A 142 -4.25 8.49 11.37
C VAL A 142 -3.87 7.01 11.54
N PRO A 143 -4.83 6.08 11.40
CA PRO A 143 -4.52 4.65 11.38
C PRO A 143 -3.54 4.29 10.26
N ILE A 144 -2.53 3.48 10.58
CA ILE A 144 -1.53 3.01 9.61
C ILE A 144 -1.66 1.49 9.52
N VAL A 145 -2.34 1.02 8.49
CA VAL A 145 -2.55 -0.40 8.20
C VAL A 145 -1.26 -1.00 7.65
N ALA A 146 -0.81 -2.11 8.24
CA ALA A 146 0.42 -2.76 7.82
C ALA A 146 0.23 -3.55 6.52
N GLY A 147 1.03 -3.25 5.51
CA GLY A 147 1.09 -3.98 4.26
C GLY A 147 1.89 -5.28 4.41
N VAL A 148 1.29 -6.38 4.01
CA VAL A 148 1.85 -7.73 4.14
C VAL A 148 1.84 -8.42 2.78
N MET A 149 2.96 -9.00 2.36
CA MET A 149 3.04 -9.80 1.14
C MET A 149 3.53 -11.21 1.46
N PRO A 150 2.73 -12.25 1.15
CA PRO A 150 3.15 -13.63 1.33
C PRO A 150 4.38 -13.97 0.50
N ILE A 151 5.32 -14.74 1.06
CA ILE A 151 6.49 -15.25 0.34
C ILE A 151 6.12 -16.61 -0.28
N ILE A 152 5.95 -16.64 -1.58
CA ILE A 152 5.59 -17.86 -2.33
C ILE A 152 6.60 -18.23 -3.43
N ASN A 153 7.41 -17.24 -3.84
CA ASN A 153 8.42 -17.39 -4.87
C ASN A 153 9.53 -16.35 -4.65
N TYR A 154 10.75 -16.81 -4.40
CA TYR A 154 11.86 -15.92 -4.08
C TYR A 154 12.28 -15.03 -5.25
N THR A 155 12.37 -15.56 -6.46
CA THR A 155 12.76 -14.77 -7.64
C THR A 155 11.78 -13.64 -7.92
N GLN A 156 10.49 -13.92 -7.79
CA GLN A 156 9.45 -12.90 -7.96
C GLN A 156 9.52 -11.86 -6.84
N LEU A 157 9.67 -12.31 -5.59
CA LEU A 157 9.82 -11.43 -4.43
C LEU A 157 11.02 -10.50 -4.59
N ALA A 158 12.20 -11.03 -4.91
CA ALA A 158 13.42 -10.24 -5.08
C ALA A 158 13.23 -9.13 -6.14
N ARG A 159 12.64 -9.49 -7.29
CA ARG A 159 12.36 -8.51 -8.36
C ARG A 159 11.39 -7.40 -7.93
N PHE A 160 10.33 -7.74 -7.19
CA PHE A 160 9.40 -6.74 -6.68
C PHE A 160 10.04 -5.85 -5.61
N SER A 161 10.79 -6.45 -4.68
CA SER A 161 11.50 -5.73 -3.63
C SER A 161 12.52 -4.73 -4.19
N ASP A 162 13.28 -5.14 -5.21
CA ASP A 162 14.22 -4.24 -5.89
C ASP A 162 13.48 -3.06 -6.57
N ALA A 163 12.29 -3.30 -7.12
CA ALA A 163 11.51 -2.27 -7.80
C ALA A 163 10.83 -1.27 -6.84
N CYS A 164 10.30 -1.75 -5.72
CA CYS A 164 9.54 -0.92 -4.77
C CYS A 164 10.36 -0.45 -3.55
N GLY A 165 11.62 -0.90 -3.42
CA GLY A 165 12.52 -0.53 -2.32
C GLY A 165 12.22 -1.23 -0.99
N ALA A 166 11.40 -2.31 -0.99
CA ALA A 166 11.20 -3.12 0.19
C ALA A 166 12.42 -3.99 0.46
N GLU A 167 12.94 -3.95 1.67
CA GLU A 167 14.09 -4.75 2.06
C GLU A 167 13.69 -6.21 2.33
N ILE A 168 14.44 -7.15 1.76
CA ILE A 168 14.40 -8.55 2.19
C ILE A 168 15.55 -8.73 3.19
N PRO A 169 15.29 -8.88 4.51
CA PRO A 169 16.33 -9.06 5.50
C PRO A 169 17.32 -10.16 5.13
N ARG A 170 18.61 -9.93 5.42
CA ARG A 170 19.68 -10.83 5.00
C ARG A 170 19.45 -12.29 5.39
N TRP A 171 18.91 -12.55 6.58
CA TRP A 171 18.64 -13.90 7.07
C TRP A 171 17.50 -14.59 6.31
N ILE A 172 16.44 -13.85 5.93
CA ILE A 172 15.35 -14.35 5.07
C ILE A 172 15.92 -14.69 3.69
N ARG A 173 16.70 -13.77 3.10
CA ARG A 173 17.34 -13.99 1.81
C ARG A 173 18.19 -15.25 1.80
N GLN A 174 19.09 -15.41 2.79
CA GLN A 174 19.94 -16.60 2.91
C GLN A 174 19.13 -17.89 3.07
N ARG A 175 18.03 -17.83 3.82
CA ARG A 175 17.16 -18.98 4.01
C ARG A 175 16.46 -19.38 2.73
N LEU A 176 15.88 -18.41 2.00
CA LEU A 176 15.23 -18.64 0.71
C LEU A 176 16.21 -19.17 -0.35
N GLU A 177 17.42 -18.63 -0.40
CA GLU A 177 18.48 -19.10 -1.29
C GLU A 177 18.89 -20.54 -1.00
N SER A 178 18.91 -20.96 0.27
CA SER A 178 19.26 -22.32 0.67
C SER A 178 18.25 -23.38 0.19
N PHE A 179 17.03 -22.99 -0.10
CA PHE A 179 16.01 -23.90 -0.65
C PHE A 179 16.14 -24.12 -2.18
N GLY A 180 16.90 -23.26 -2.89
CA GLY A 180 17.03 -23.34 -4.34
C GLY A 180 15.67 -23.30 -5.02
N ASP A 181 15.36 -24.34 -5.81
CA ASP A 181 14.12 -24.44 -6.56
C ASP A 181 12.96 -25.13 -5.81
N ASP A 182 13.17 -25.49 -4.53
CA ASP A 182 12.15 -26.14 -3.71
C ASP A 182 11.05 -25.16 -3.30
N ARG A 183 10.04 -25.07 -4.15
CA ARG A 183 8.88 -24.17 -3.96
C ARG A 183 8.07 -24.50 -2.70
N ALA A 184 8.02 -25.78 -2.31
CA ALA A 184 7.27 -26.20 -1.13
C ALA A 184 7.93 -25.64 0.14
N SER A 185 9.24 -25.82 0.29
CA SER A 185 10.00 -25.26 1.41
C SER A 185 9.99 -23.73 1.43
N ILE A 186 10.09 -23.06 0.26
CA ILE A 186 9.96 -21.59 0.17
C ILE A 186 8.60 -21.12 0.68
N ARG A 187 7.51 -21.79 0.25
CA ARG A 187 6.15 -21.43 0.66
C ARG A 187 5.92 -21.66 2.15
N GLU A 188 6.34 -22.79 2.68
CA GLU A 188 6.17 -23.13 4.10
C GLU A 188 6.92 -22.14 5.00
N PHE A 189 8.19 -21.92 4.72
CA PHE A 189 8.98 -20.91 5.41
C PHE A 189 8.35 -19.52 5.32
N GLY A 190 7.91 -19.12 4.13
CA GLY A 190 7.27 -17.83 3.92
C GLY A 190 5.97 -17.66 4.69
N LEU A 191 5.15 -18.71 4.80
CA LEU A 191 3.95 -18.69 5.61
C LEU A 191 4.27 -18.57 7.09
N ASP A 192 5.27 -19.32 7.59
CA ASP A 192 5.67 -19.28 9.00
C ASP A 192 6.20 -17.90 9.39
N ASP A 193 7.12 -17.36 8.60
CA ASP A 193 7.75 -16.07 8.85
C ASP A 193 6.75 -14.90 8.78
N VAL A 194 5.92 -14.88 7.73
CA VAL A 194 4.91 -13.83 7.57
C VAL A 194 3.80 -13.95 8.61
N THR A 195 3.42 -15.16 9.05
CA THR A 195 2.48 -15.31 10.17
C THR A 195 3.04 -14.68 11.43
N HIS A 196 4.31 -14.99 11.76
CA HIS A 196 4.97 -14.40 12.93
C HIS A 196 5.04 -12.86 12.85
N LEU A 197 5.38 -12.31 11.70
CA LEU A 197 5.34 -10.86 11.47
C LEU A 197 3.94 -10.30 11.72
N CYS A 198 2.89 -10.93 11.21
CA CYS A 198 1.50 -10.51 11.42
C CYS A 198 1.12 -10.53 12.90
N GLU A 199 1.52 -11.58 13.64
CA GLU A 199 1.29 -11.67 15.09
C GLU A 199 1.95 -10.52 15.84
N GLN A 200 3.21 -10.20 15.52
CA GLN A 200 3.92 -9.07 16.12
C GLN A 200 3.22 -7.74 15.83
N LEU A 201 2.80 -7.52 14.58
CA LEU A 201 2.08 -6.30 14.18
C LEU A 201 0.77 -6.14 14.94
N LEU A 202 -0.02 -7.20 15.06
CA LEU A 202 -1.29 -7.17 15.79
C LEU A 202 -1.05 -6.97 17.30
N ALA A 203 -0.01 -7.58 17.87
CA ALA A 203 0.34 -7.44 19.28
C ALA A 203 0.74 -6.01 19.68
N VAL A 204 1.32 -5.23 18.77
CA VAL A 204 1.64 -3.80 19.02
C VAL A 204 0.50 -2.85 18.66
N GLY A 205 -0.66 -3.39 18.27
CA GLY A 205 -1.86 -2.60 18.01
C GLY A 205 -1.96 -2.04 16.59
N ALA A 206 -1.33 -2.68 15.59
CA ALA A 206 -1.61 -2.33 14.20
C ALA A 206 -3.14 -2.43 13.95
N PRO A 207 -3.76 -1.40 13.33
CA PRO A 207 -5.23 -1.34 13.20
C PRO A 207 -5.79 -2.40 12.25
N GLY A 208 -4.93 -3.06 11.48
CA GLY A 208 -5.28 -4.11 10.55
C GLY A 208 -4.10 -4.51 9.68
N LEU A 209 -4.33 -5.51 8.84
CA LEU A 209 -3.36 -6.03 7.88
C LEU A 209 -3.92 -5.88 6.45
N HIS A 210 -3.10 -5.39 5.55
CA HIS A 210 -3.41 -5.28 4.12
C HIS A 210 -2.59 -6.30 3.34
N PHE A 211 -3.23 -7.30 2.73
CA PHE A 211 -2.54 -8.35 2.00
C PHE A 211 -2.33 -8.00 0.52
N TYR A 212 -1.08 -7.92 0.10
CA TYR A 212 -0.69 -7.84 -1.31
C TYR A 212 -0.77 -9.22 -1.94
N THR A 213 -1.92 -9.58 -2.47
CA THR A 213 -2.19 -10.94 -2.98
C THR A 213 -1.59 -11.21 -4.35
N LEU A 214 -1.27 -10.19 -5.13
CA LEU A 214 -0.83 -10.29 -6.53
C LEU A 214 -1.76 -11.21 -7.36
N ASN A 215 -3.05 -11.14 -7.10
CA ASN A 215 -4.09 -11.97 -7.71
C ASN A 215 -3.95 -13.49 -7.40
N GLN A 216 -3.27 -13.83 -6.28
CA GLN A 216 -3.08 -15.20 -5.78
C GLN A 216 -3.57 -15.26 -4.33
N ALA A 217 -4.81 -15.71 -4.13
CA ALA A 217 -5.46 -15.62 -2.82
C ALA A 217 -5.01 -16.70 -1.83
N GLU A 218 -4.54 -17.87 -2.29
CA GLU A 218 -4.32 -19.07 -1.46
C GLU A 218 -3.40 -18.81 -0.26
N ALA A 219 -2.27 -18.13 -0.47
CA ALA A 219 -1.32 -17.87 0.62
C ALA A 219 -1.89 -16.88 1.63
N SER A 220 -2.61 -15.85 1.17
CA SER A 220 -3.26 -14.88 2.06
C SER A 220 -4.39 -15.51 2.87
N ILE A 221 -5.17 -16.41 2.26
CA ILE A 221 -6.22 -17.19 2.96
C ILE A 221 -5.58 -18.06 4.05
N GLU A 222 -4.46 -18.70 3.74
CA GLU A 222 -3.76 -19.55 4.72
C GLU A 222 -3.21 -18.71 5.89
N LEU A 223 -2.63 -17.54 5.62
CA LEU A 223 -2.22 -16.60 6.66
C LEU A 223 -3.40 -16.19 7.55
N CYS A 224 -4.54 -15.83 6.96
CA CYS A 224 -5.73 -15.50 7.75
C CYS A 224 -6.20 -16.66 8.63
N ARG A 225 -6.13 -17.91 8.15
CA ARG A 225 -6.48 -19.10 8.96
C ARG A 225 -5.54 -19.31 10.14
N ARG A 226 -4.24 -19.03 9.96
CA ARG A 226 -3.24 -19.16 11.02
C ARG A 226 -3.38 -18.09 12.10
N LEU A 227 -3.89 -16.94 11.73
CA LEU A 227 -4.11 -15.81 12.64
C LEU A 227 -5.45 -15.91 13.42
N GLY A 228 -6.35 -16.82 13.07
CA GLY A 228 -7.66 -17.03 13.66
C GLY A 228 -8.73 -16.29 12.89
#